data_c107f6eda00e6c4b2e857114bf3f4eb7
#
_entry.id   c107f6eda00e6c4b2e857114bf3f4eb7
#
_cell.length_a   1.000
_cell.length_b   1.000
_cell.length_c   1.000
_cell.angle_alpha   90.00
_cell.angle_beta   90.00
_cell.angle_gamma   90.00
#
_symmetry.space_group_name_H-M   'P 1'
#
loop_
_entity.id
_entity.type
_entity.pdbx_description
1 polymer ?
#
loop_
_entity_poly.entity_id
_entity_poly.type
_entity_poly.pdbx_seq_one_letter_code
_entity_poly.pdbx_strand_id
1 'polypeptide(L)'
;AKNYAEKFHVPAWYTSIDELLEKCDFEILMNTTSIPAHHEINMKALRAGKHLYSQKPVGLTVEEVTEQIEAAKAAGVKYTASPIHMLRDDIRFAKKLIADGCIGEIMKVHTNVCHGGPEYFQYRTADPTWFHRPGSGALYDMGVHGLTMTTGILGPAKAVGCMAKISEPVRTVRTGTFDGMQIQADQLYDNYIITLDYGERTMAVVESGFCQKDSRAPQMEIFGTKGTITFVNNGNMNPLDSLEVYLDAPERGIRGWLKPMEWDVPASEMNFFQCKVVQDLIHAIEEDRPVGLPPEHARHVVDIMCTIPEAIKTKSIVPLHTTF
;
A
#
# COMPACT_ATOMS: atom_id res chain seq x y z
N ALA A 1 -19.51 -11.12 -13.77
CA ALA A 1 -19.83 -9.80 -14.37
C ALA A 1 -21.33 -9.62 -14.44
N LYS A 2 -22.09 -10.47 -15.19
CA LYS A 2 -23.54 -10.33 -15.44
C LYS A 2 -24.37 -10.10 -14.17
N ASN A 3 -24.28 -10.98 -13.17
CA ASN A 3 -25.04 -10.89 -11.93
C ASN A 3 -24.78 -9.59 -11.13
N TYR A 4 -23.53 -9.06 -11.21
CA TYR A 4 -23.20 -7.78 -10.59
C TYR A 4 -23.75 -6.60 -11.38
N ALA A 5 -23.70 -6.65 -12.71
CA ALA A 5 -24.29 -5.63 -13.56
C ALA A 5 -25.81 -5.51 -13.31
N GLU A 6 -26.52 -6.62 -13.24
CA GLU A 6 -27.95 -6.65 -12.91
C GLU A 6 -28.23 -6.12 -11.50
N LYS A 7 -27.44 -6.57 -10.50
CA LYS A 7 -27.63 -6.16 -9.09
C LYS A 7 -27.41 -4.67 -8.86
N PHE A 8 -26.44 -4.06 -9.53
CA PHE A 8 -26.03 -2.67 -9.34
C PHE A 8 -26.46 -1.75 -10.49
N HIS A 9 -27.31 -2.23 -11.39
CA HIS A 9 -27.83 -1.48 -12.54
C HIS A 9 -26.73 -0.88 -13.41
N VAL A 10 -25.64 -1.65 -13.61
CA VAL A 10 -24.56 -1.26 -14.51
C VAL A 10 -25.03 -1.48 -15.96
N PRO A 11 -24.91 -0.49 -16.86
CA PRO A 11 -25.56 -0.51 -18.17
C PRO A 11 -25.01 -1.58 -19.11
N ALA A 12 -23.74 -2.02 -18.93
CA ALA A 12 -23.12 -3.03 -19.76
C ALA A 12 -22.13 -3.89 -18.95
N TRP A 13 -21.85 -5.09 -19.42
CA TRP A 13 -20.83 -5.96 -18.85
C TRP A 13 -20.14 -6.74 -19.99
N TYR A 14 -18.86 -7.03 -19.76
CA TYR A 14 -18.00 -7.72 -20.73
C TYR A 14 -17.23 -8.84 -20.03
N THR A 15 -16.70 -9.78 -20.82
CA THR A 15 -15.96 -10.94 -20.31
C THR A 15 -14.46 -10.83 -20.53
N SER A 16 -14.03 -9.86 -21.35
CA SER A 16 -12.61 -9.57 -21.57
C SER A 16 -12.37 -8.07 -21.65
N ILE A 17 -11.12 -7.67 -21.39
CA ILE A 17 -10.66 -6.28 -21.53
C ILE A 17 -10.72 -5.85 -23.00
N ASP A 18 -10.43 -6.75 -23.95
CA ASP A 18 -10.43 -6.42 -25.37
C ASP A 18 -11.85 -6.08 -25.85
N GLU A 19 -12.83 -6.87 -25.42
CA GLU A 19 -14.25 -6.59 -25.72
C GLU A 19 -14.72 -5.28 -25.07
N LEU A 20 -14.29 -4.99 -23.83
CA LEU A 20 -14.60 -3.74 -23.15
C LEU A 20 -14.03 -2.55 -23.91
N LEU A 21 -12.76 -2.60 -24.33
CA LEU A 21 -12.09 -1.51 -25.05
C LEU A 21 -12.67 -1.27 -26.44
N GLU A 22 -13.17 -2.33 -27.12
CA GLU A 22 -13.79 -2.24 -28.43
C GLU A 22 -15.22 -1.65 -28.39
N LYS A 23 -16.02 -2.04 -27.38
CA LYS A 23 -17.47 -1.81 -27.38
C LYS A 23 -17.95 -0.75 -26.41
N CYS A 24 -17.13 -0.31 -25.46
CA CYS A 24 -17.52 0.65 -24.46
C CYS A 24 -16.74 1.96 -24.61
N ASP A 25 -17.46 3.07 -24.63
CA ASP A 25 -16.85 4.38 -24.55
C ASP A 25 -16.67 4.78 -23.09
N PHE A 26 -15.42 4.98 -22.65
CA PHE A 26 -15.06 5.39 -21.32
C PHE A 26 -13.68 6.06 -21.31
N GLU A 27 -13.40 6.88 -20.30
CA GLU A 27 -12.14 7.60 -20.16
C GLU A 27 -11.18 6.94 -19.18
N ILE A 28 -11.71 6.36 -18.10
CA ILE A 28 -10.93 5.80 -16.98
C ILE A 28 -11.18 4.31 -16.83
N LEU A 29 -10.13 3.50 -16.86
CA LEU A 29 -10.17 2.11 -16.43
C LEU A 29 -9.77 1.97 -14.96
N MET A 30 -10.59 1.25 -14.20
CA MET A 30 -10.25 0.81 -12.84
C MET A 30 -9.89 -0.67 -12.87
N ASN A 31 -8.60 -1.00 -12.79
CA ASN A 31 -8.16 -2.40 -12.73
C ASN A 31 -8.15 -2.91 -11.29
N THR A 32 -9.14 -3.73 -10.96
CA THR A 32 -9.30 -4.39 -9.66
C THR A 32 -9.27 -5.92 -9.79
N THR A 33 -8.60 -6.44 -10.80
CA THR A 33 -8.46 -7.87 -11.08
C THR A 33 -7.46 -8.53 -10.10
N SER A 34 -7.06 -9.76 -10.37
CA SER A 34 -6.02 -10.45 -9.60
C SER A 34 -4.62 -9.92 -9.95
N ILE A 35 -3.70 -9.99 -8.98
CA ILE A 35 -2.33 -9.47 -9.11
C ILE A 35 -1.63 -9.90 -10.41
N PRO A 36 -1.64 -11.19 -10.81
CA PRO A 36 -0.97 -11.61 -12.04
C PRO A 36 -1.55 -11.01 -13.33
N ALA A 37 -2.79 -10.52 -13.30
CA ALA A 37 -3.45 -9.92 -14.47
C ALA A 37 -3.24 -8.39 -14.55
N HIS A 38 -2.67 -7.75 -13.53
CA HIS A 38 -2.56 -6.29 -13.49
C HIS A 38 -1.76 -5.75 -14.67
N HIS A 39 -0.58 -6.29 -14.94
CA HIS A 39 0.30 -5.78 -16.00
C HIS A 39 -0.36 -5.85 -17.38
N GLU A 40 -0.88 -7.01 -17.79
CA GLU A 40 -1.51 -7.17 -19.10
C GLU A 40 -2.67 -6.21 -19.30
N ILE A 41 -3.57 -6.12 -18.32
CA ILE A 41 -4.77 -5.28 -18.39
C ILE A 41 -4.39 -3.81 -18.37
N ASN A 42 -3.45 -3.41 -17.52
CA ASN A 42 -2.94 -2.04 -17.46
C ASN A 42 -2.34 -1.60 -18.81
N MET A 43 -1.50 -2.45 -19.42
CA MET A 43 -0.88 -2.16 -20.70
C MET A 43 -1.89 -2.00 -21.83
N LYS A 44 -2.93 -2.85 -21.86
CA LYS A 44 -4.02 -2.72 -22.85
C LYS A 44 -4.76 -1.40 -22.72
N ALA A 45 -5.10 -0.99 -21.49
CA ALA A 45 -5.78 0.26 -21.23
C ALA A 45 -4.93 1.48 -21.62
N LEU A 46 -3.67 1.52 -21.18
CA LEU A 46 -2.75 2.61 -21.44
C LEU A 46 -2.48 2.77 -22.95
N ARG A 47 -2.24 1.68 -23.67
CA ARG A 47 -2.06 1.67 -25.14
C ARG A 47 -3.32 2.10 -25.89
N ALA A 48 -4.51 1.91 -25.31
CA ALA A 48 -5.78 2.38 -25.84
C ALA A 48 -6.07 3.86 -25.47
N GLY A 49 -5.12 4.57 -24.84
CA GLY A 49 -5.27 5.96 -24.46
C GLY A 49 -6.24 6.20 -23.31
N LYS A 50 -6.45 5.20 -22.45
CA LYS A 50 -7.33 5.34 -21.28
C LYS A 50 -6.54 5.75 -20.05
N HIS A 51 -7.08 6.67 -19.24
CA HIS A 51 -6.58 6.94 -17.91
C HIS A 51 -6.74 5.70 -17.04
N LEU A 52 -5.80 5.49 -16.09
CA LEU A 52 -5.72 4.22 -15.36
C LEU A 52 -5.66 4.44 -13.85
N TYR A 53 -6.52 3.70 -13.13
CA TYR A 53 -6.32 3.34 -11.73
C TYR A 53 -6.02 1.84 -11.64
N SER A 54 -4.89 1.47 -11.05
CA SER A 54 -4.54 0.07 -10.81
C SER A 54 -4.47 -0.27 -9.33
N GLN A 55 -5.05 -1.42 -8.97
CA GLN A 55 -4.88 -2.02 -7.64
C GLN A 55 -3.44 -2.47 -7.40
N LYS A 56 -3.13 -2.66 -6.13
CA LYS A 56 -1.81 -3.04 -5.60
C LYS A 56 -1.59 -4.57 -5.61
N PRO A 57 -0.34 -4.98 -5.77
CA PRO A 57 0.75 -4.25 -6.43
C PRO A 57 0.44 -4.08 -7.92
N VAL A 58 0.90 -2.99 -8.50
CA VAL A 58 0.56 -2.64 -9.90
C VAL A 58 1.27 -3.51 -10.95
N GLY A 59 2.27 -4.26 -10.53
CA GLY A 59 3.04 -5.22 -11.29
C GLY A 59 3.87 -6.09 -10.35
N LEU A 60 4.47 -7.14 -10.87
CA LEU A 60 5.28 -8.10 -10.12
C LEU A 60 6.79 -7.86 -10.29
N THR A 61 7.20 -7.06 -11.28
CA THR A 61 8.61 -6.69 -11.52
C THR A 61 8.76 -5.20 -11.77
N VAL A 62 9.98 -4.70 -11.62
CA VAL A 62 10.33 -3.29 -11.89
C VAL A 62 10.14 -2.96 -13.36
N GLU A 63 10.45 -3.91 -14.24
CA GLU A 63 10.29 -3.79 -15.69
C GLU A 63 8.84 -3.61 -16.07
N GLU A 64 7.92 -4.45 -15.55
CA GLU A 64 6.49 -4.34 -15.78
C GLU A 64 5.95 -2.95 -15.42
N VAL A 65 6.33 -2.42 -14.25
CA VAL A 65 5.86 -1.10 -13.81
C VAL A 65 6.51 0.01 -14.63
N THR A 66 7.77 -0.14 -15.04
CA THR A 66 8.45 0.82 -15.92
C THR A 66 7.77 0.91 -17.28
N GLU A 67 7.44 -0.24 -17.90
CA GLU A 67 6.69 -0.29 -19.17
C GLU A 67 5.32 0.42 -19.06
N GLN A 68 4.60 0.24 -17.94
CA GLN A 68 3.32 0.91 -17.71
C GLN A 68 3.51 2.44 -17.61
N ILE A 69 4.52 2.90 -16.87
CA ILE A 69 4.84 4.34 -16.73
C ILE A 69 5.16 4.95 -18.11
N GLU A 70 5.99 4.28 -18.89
CA GLU A 70 6.37 4.73 -20.24
C GLU A 70 5.17 4.76 -21.18
N ALA A 71 4.33 3.73 -21.14
CA ALA A 71 3.10 3.67 -21.93
C ALA A 71 2.13 4.80 -21.56
N ALA A 72 1.94 5.11 -20.27
CA ALA A 72 1.09 6.20 -19.83
C ALA A 72 1.63 7.56 -20.32
N LYS A 73 2.94 7.77 -20.22
CA LYS A 73 3.60 8.99 -20.72
C LYS A 73 3.47 9.14 -22.25
N ALA A 74 3.68 8.05 -22.98
CA ALA A 74 3.57 8.04 -24.45
C ALA A 74 2.13 8.32 -24.93
N ALA A 75 1.12 7.81 -24.20
CA ALA A 75 -0.28 8.05 -24.50
C ALA A 75 -0.82 9.40 -23.99
N GLY A 76 -0.06 10.13 -23.15
CA GLY A 76 -0.50 11.39 -22.55
C GLY A 76 -1.63 11.21 -21.53
N VAL A 77 -1.73 10.06 -20.88
CA VAL A 77 -2.79 9.75 -19.93
C VAL A 77 -2.30 9.76 -18.48
N LYS A 78 -3.20 10.04 -17.54
CA LYS A 78 -2.92 9.96 -16.11
C LYS A 78 -2.98 8.50 -15.65
N TYR A 79 -1.99 8.10 -14.85
CA TYR A 79 -1.93 6.77 -14.24
C TYR A 79 -1.70 6.91 -12.75
N THR A 80 -2.62 6.40 -11.95
CA THR A 80 -2.55 6.39 -10.49
C THR A 80 -2.49 4.96 -9.94
N ALA A 81 -1.70 4.76 -8.90
CA ALA A 81 -1.34 3.45 -8.36
C ALA A 81 -1.75 3.30 -6.88
N SER A 82 -2.52 2.26 -6.58
CA SER A 82 -2.78 1.86 -5.19
C SER A 82 -1.49 1.36 -4.49
N PRO A 83 -1.38 1.39 -3.14
CA PRO A 83 -2.42 1.68 -2.16
C PRO A 83 -2.58 3.17 -1.82
N ILE A 84 -3.74 3.51 -1.32
CA ILE A 84 -4.25 4.88 -1.06
C ILE A 84 -3.47 5.70 -0.01
N HIS A 85 -2.56 5.10 0.75
CA HIS A 85 -2.05 5.66 2.00
C HIS A 85 -1.64 7.14 1.94
N MET A 86 -1.01 7.57 0.84
CA MET A 86 -0.54 8.96 0.71
C MET A 86 -1.68 9.98 0.53
N LEU A 87 -2.91 9.53 0.27
CA LEU A 87 -4.11 10.37 0.23
C LEU A 87 -4.91 10.36 1.55
N ARG A 88 -4.47 9.58 2.55
CA ARG A 88 -5.11 9.56 3.88
C ARG A 88 -4.81 10.88 4.61
N ASP A 89 -5.84 11.40 5.28
CA ASP A 89 -5.73 12.69 5.97
C ASP A 89 -4.74 12.64 7.15
N ASP A 90 -4.71 11.53 7.89
CA ASP A 90 -3.75 11.30 8.98
C ASP A 90 -2.29 11.28 8.48
N ILE A 91 -2.02 10.61 7.36
CA ILE A 91 -0.69 10.59 6.73
C ILE A 91 -0.30 11.99 6.22
N ARG A 92 -1.22 12.69 5.56
CA ARG A 92 -0.98 14.06 5.08
C ARG A 92 -0.70 15.00 6.23
N PHE A 93 -1.41 14.85 7.34
CA PHE A 93 -1.17 15.64 8.53
C PHE A 93 0.15 15.29 9.21
N ALA A 94 0.51 14.01 9.33
CA ALA A 94 1.82 13.62 9.82
C ALA A 94 2.95 14.22 8.98
N LYS A 95 2.82 14.21 7.64
CA LYS A 95 3.78 14.87 6.75
C LYS A 95 3.86 16.39 7.00
N LYS A 96 2.74 17.06 7.27
CA LYS A 96 2.73 18.46 7.65
C LYS A 96 3.47 18.69 8.95
N LEU A 97 3.20 17.93 10.00
CA LEU A 97 3.90 18.04 11.31
C LEU A 97 5.41 17.83 11.17
N ILE A 98 5.83 16.88 10.31
CA ILE A 98 7.24 16.64 10.00
C ILE A 98 7.84 17.85 9.28
N ALA A 99 7.17 18.38 8.26
CA ALA A 99 7.63 19.53 7.48
C ALA A 99 7.73 20.80 8.36
N ASP A 100 6.80 20.98 9.30
CA ASP A 100 6.80 22.07 10.28
C ASP A 100 7.90 21.89 11.38
N GLY A 101 8.64 20.77 11.36
CA GLY A 101 9.72 20.48 12.30
C GLY A 101 9.25 20.10 13.71
N CYS A 102 7.98 19.74 13.90
CA CYS A 102 7.39 19.45 15.21
C CYS A 102 8.14 18.36 15.98
N ILE A 103 8.60 17.31 15.30
CA ILE A 103 9.34 16.19 15.91
C ILE A 103 10.86 16.27 15.66
N GLY A 104 11.34 17.34 15.00
CA GLY A 104 12.73 17.47 14.59
C GLY A 104 13.12 16.57 13.43
N GLU A 105 14.40 16.15 13.37
CA GLU A 105 14.90 15.25 12.32
C GLU A 105 14.44 13.81 12.58
N ILE A 106 13.97 13.10 11.54
CA ILE A 106 13.52 11.71 11.67
C ILE A 106 14.74 10.80 11.81
N MET A 107 14.74 9.97 12.85
CA MET A 107 15.79 8.98 13.13
C MET A 107 15.36 7.56 12.71
N LYS A 108 14.11 7.21 12.96
CA LYS A 108 13.59 5.87 12.71
C LYS A 108 12.09 5.90 12.42
N VAL A 109 11.64 5.00 11.54
CA VAL A 109 10.23 4.67 11.37
C VAL A 109 10.03 3.18 11.63
N HIS A 110 8.97 2.85 12.36
CA HIS A 110 8.52 1.47 12.56
C HIS A 110 7.10 1.34 12.03
N THR A 111 6.85 0.38 11.15
CA THR A 111 5.55 0.12 10.54
C THR A 111 5.18 -1.34 10.71
N ASN A 112 3.98 -1.61 11.22
CA ASN A 112 3.44 -2.96 11.38
C ASN A 112 2.17 -3.10 10.52
N VAL A 113 2.23 -4.00 9.54
CA VAL A 113 1.11 -4.34 8.64
C VAL A 113 0.81 -5.83 8.66
N CYS A 114 0.88 -6.44 9.84
CA CYS A 114 0.58 -7.85 10.03
C CYS A 114 -0.87 -8.09 10.43
N HIS A 115 -1.39 -9.25 10.06
CA HIS A 115 -2.66 -9.79 10.56
C HIS A 115 -2.63 -11.33 10.62
N GLY A 116 -3.73 -11.96 11.01
CA GLY A 116 -3.81 -13.41 11.21
C GLY A 116 -3.85 -14.27 9.95
N GLY A 117 -3.88 -13.66 8.78
CA GLY A 117 -4.05 -14.32 7.49
C GLY A 117 -5.49 -14.19 6.95
N PRO A 118 -5.68 -14.25 5.62
CA PRO A 118 -6.99 -14.13 4.99
C PRO A 118 -7.96 -15.27 5.38
N GLU A 119 -7.43 -16.44 5.74
CA GLU A 119 -8.18 -17.59 6.24
C GLU A 119 -8.62 -17.43 7.70
N TYR A 120 -8.00 -16.52 8.44
CA TYR A 120 -8.35 -16.20 9.83
C TYR A 120 -9.56 -15.29 9.94
N PHE A 121 -9.71 -14.37 8.97
CA PHE A 121 -10.85 -13.46 8.88
C PHE A 121 -11.81 -13.94 7.79
N GLN A 122 -13.10 -13.70 7.97
CA GLN A 122 -14.05 -13.85 6.86
C GLN A 122 -13.83 -12.73 5.83
N TYR A 123 -12.68 -12.77 5.17
CA TYR A 123 -12.26 -11.70 4.28
C TYR A 123 -13.12 -11.64 3.01
N ARG A 124 -13.48 -12.80 2.45
CA ARG A 124 -14.36 -12.92 1.25
C ARG A 124 -15.11 -14.25 1.28
N THR A 125 -16.13 -14.36 0.43
CA THR A 125 -16.85 -15.61 0.18
C THR A 125 -16.12 -16.57 -0.76
N ALA A 126 -14.91 -16.23 -1.21
CA ALA A 126 -14.08 -17.02 -2.11
C ALA A 126 -13.04 -17.83 -1.35
N ASP A 127 -12.56 -18.92 -1.97
CA ASP A 127 -11.47 -19.75 -1.47
C ASP A 127 -10.21 -18.90 -1.23
N PRO A 128 -9.68 -18.83 0.01
CA PRO A 128 -8.51 -18.01 0.34
C PRO A 128 -7.17 -18.64 -0.07
N THR A 129 -7.13 -19.83 -0.64
CA THR A 129 -5.91 -20.57 -0.99
C THR A 129 -4.98 -19.77 -1.91
N TRP A 130 -5.51 -18.94 -2.79
CA TRP A 130 -4.71 -18.16 -3.73
C TRP A 130 -3.77 -17.15 -3.05
N PHE A 131 -4.09 -16.68 -1.83
CA PHE A 131 -3.20 -15.80 -1.06
C PHE A 131 -1.89 -16.48 -0.65
N HIS A 132 -1.83 -17.81 -0.66
CA HIS A 132 -0.66 -18.60 -0.28
C HIS A 132 0.06 -19.22 -1.49
N ARG A 133 -0.18 -18.68 -2.71
CA ARG A 133 0.45 -19.12 -3.95
C ARG A 133 1.41 -18.09 -4.52
N PRO A 134 2.41 -18.49 -5.34
CA PRO A 134 3.31 -17.58 -6.03
C PRO A 134 2.58 -16.46 -6.75
N GLY A 135 3.10 -15.23 -6.66
CA GLY A 135 2.45 -14.01 -7.16
C GLY A 135 1.49 -13.35 -6.15
N SER A 136 1.41 -13.89 -4.93
CA SER A 136 0.65 -13.33 -3.82
C SER A 136 1.46 -13.47 -2.51
N GLY A 137 0.83 -13.72 -1.39
CA GLY A 137 1.48 -13.89 -0.08
C GLY A 137 1.57 -12.61 0.72
N ALA A 138 2.04 -12.76 1.96
CA ALA A 138 2.06 -11.69 2.95
C ALA A 138 2.87 -10.46 2.51
N LEU A 139 3.92 -10.64 1.72
CA LEU A 139 4.72 -9.52 1.21
C LEU A 139 3.94 -8.67 0.19
N TYR A 140 3.30 -9.31 -0.79
CA TYR A 140 2.56 -8.62 -1.85
C TYR A 140 1.18 -8.15 -1.40
N ASP A 141 0.56 -8.83 -0.42
CA ASP A 141 -0.75 -8.42 0.10
C ASP A 141 -0.63 -7.33 1.18
N MET A 142 0.24 -7.52 2.16
CA MET A 142 0.38 -6.63 3.32
C MET A 142 1.65 -5.79 3.26
N GLY A 143 2.79 -6.36 2.87
CA GLY A 143 4.07 -5.64 2.81
C GLY A 143 4.03 -4.41 1.92
N VAL A 144 3.32 -4.49 0.80
CA VAL A 144 3.09 -3.35 -0.10
C VAL A 144 2.49 -2.14 0.62
N HIS A 145 1.60 -2.34 1.60
CA HIS A 145 1.00 -1.27 2.39
C HIS A 145 2.02 -0.61 3.30
N GLY A 146 2.76 -1.40 4.08
CA GLY A 146 3.78 -0.88 5.00
C GLY A 146 4.92 -0.19 4.28
N LEU A 147 5.39 -0.77 3.18
CA LEU A 147 6.44 -0.18 2.33
C LEU A 147 5.99 1.15 1.73
N THR A 148 4.75 1.23 1.20
CA THR A 148 4.20 2.48 0.66
C THR A 148 4.07 3.56 1.73
N MET A 149 3.59 3.23 2.93
CA MET A 149 3.49 4.18 4.04
C MET A 149 4.87 4.70 4.44
N THR A 150 5.83 3.80 4.64
CA THR A 150 7.18 4.14 5.10
C THR A 150 7.94 4.98 4.08
N THR A 151 7.97 4.54 2.81
CA THR A 151 8.65 5.29 1.74
C THR A 151 7.93 6.59 1.37
N GLY A 152 6.61 6.64 1.51
CA GLY A 152 5.82 7.85 1.30
C GLY A 152 6.09 8.95 2.35
N ILE A 153 6.49 8.56 3.57
CA ILE A 153 6.93 9.49 4.63
C ILE A 153 8.40 9.88 4.45
N LEU A 154 9.29 8.91 4.20
CA LEU A 154 10.74 9.11 4.21
C LEU A 154 11.34 9.42 2.85
N GLY A 155 10.58 9.23 1.76
CA GLY A 155 11.11 9.22 0.40
C GLY A 155 11.69 7.86 -0.01
N PRO A 156 12.43 7.79 -1.12
CA PRO A 156 12.99 6.53 -1.62
C PRO A 156 14.08 5.99 -0.69
N ALA A 157 13.99 4.69 -0.36
CA ALA A 157 15.02 3.97 0.37
C ALA A 157 16.23 3.69 -0.54
N LYS A 158 17.43 3.59 0.05
CA LYS A 158 18.68 3.32 -0.68
C LYS A 158 19.00 1.83 -0.75
N ALA A 159 18.62 1.09 0.29
CA ALA A 159 18.91 -0.34 0.37
C ALA A 159 17.91 -1.07 1.28
N VAL A 160 17.80 -2.38 1.14
CA VAL A 160 16.90 -3.25 1.90
C VAL A 160 17.63 -4.44 2.50
N GLY A 161 17.34 -4.75 3.75
CA GLY A 161 17.66 -6.02 4.41
C GLY A 161 16.39 -6.73 4.85
N CYS A 162 16.42 -8.06 4.97
CA CYS A 162 15.23 -8.80 5.36
C CYS A 162 15.54 -10.12 6.07
N MET A 163 14.75 -10.42 7.11
CA MET A 163 14.59 -11.75 7.65
C MET A 163 13.16 -12.22 7.41
N ALA A 164 13.00 -13.44 6.90
CA ALA A 164 11.67 -14.01 6.69
C ALA A 164 11.60 -15.48 7.09
N LYS A 165 10.42 -15.93 7.49
CA LYS A 165 10.13 -17.30 7.90
C LYS A 165 8.78 -17.76 7.36
N ILE A 166 8.62 -19.07 7.23
CA ILE A 166 7.31 -19.73 7.17
C ILE A 166 7.00 -20.16 8.60
N SER A 167 6.09 -19.43 9.24
CA SER A 167 5.74 -19.64 10.66
C SER A 167 4.59 -20.64 10.84
N GLU A 168 3.67 -20.68 9.88
CA GLU A 168 2.47 -21.52 9.92
C GLU A 168 2.25 -22.20 8.56
N PRO A 169 3.00 -23.32 8.28
CA PRO A 169 3.02 -23.97 6.96
C PRO A 169 1.70 -24.67 6.58
N VAL A 170 0.86 -24.99 7.57
CA VAL A 170 -0.49 -25.52 7.37
C VAL A 170 -1.47 -24.59 8.07
N ARG A 171 -2.39 -24.01 7.31
CA ARG A 171 -3.37 -23.04 7.80
C ARG A 171 -4.77 -23.61 7.70
N THR A 172 -5.63 -23.24 8.63
CA THR A 172 -7.03 -23.69 8.66
C THR A 172 -7.95 -22.50 8.52
N VAL A 173 -8.84 -22.55 7.54
CA VAL A 173 -9.92 -21.56 7.37
C VAL A 173 -10.85 -21.65 8.58
N ARG A 174 -11.14 -20.51 9.20
CA ARG A 174 -11.83 -20.47 10.50
C ARG A 174 -13.27 -19.97 10.42
N THR A 175 -13.71 -19.56 9.25
CA THR A 175 -15.05 -18.97 9.08
C THR A 175 -15.57 -19.13 7.66
N GLY A 176 -16.87 -19.01 7.50
CA GLY A 176 -17.55 -18.92 6.21
C GLY A 176 -17.71 -20.25 5.46
N THR A 177 -17.82 -20.17 4.14
CA THR A 177 -18.12 -21.32 3.27
C THR A 177 -17.05 -22.42 3.31
N PHE A 178 -15.80 -22.05 3.62
CA PHE A 178 -14.65 -22.96 3.61
C PHE A 178 -14.16 -23.30 5.03
N ASP A 179 -14.98 -23.07 6.05
CA ASP A 179 -14.61 -23.35 7.45
C ASP A 179 -14.10 -24.78 7.63
N GLY A 180 -12.97 -24.92 8.34
CA GLY A 180 -12.29 -26.21 8.54
C GLY A 180 -11.37 -26.64 7.38
N MET A 181 -11.39 -25.99 6.23
CA MET A 181 -10.51 -26.32 5.10
C MET A 181 -9.05 -26.05 5.48
N GLN A 182 -8.16 -27.00 5.19
CA GLN A 182 -6.72 -26.85 5.38
C GLN A 182 -6.05 -26.34 4.08
N ILE A 183 -5.14 -25.41 4.24
CA ILE A 183 -4.34 -24.81 3.16
C ILE A 183 -2.88 -25.13 3.41
N GLN A 184 -2.20 -25.75 2.44
CA GLN A 184 -0.75 -25.90 2.44
C GLN A 184 -0.12 -24.56 2.05
N ALA A 185 0.50 -23.89 3.03
CA ALA A 185 1.08 -22.54 2.93
C ALA A 185 2.60 -22.56 3.12
N ASP A 186 3.26 -23.57 2.56
CA ASP A 186 4.69 -23.88 2.74
C ASP A 186 5.58 -23.39 1.59
N GLN A 187 5.01 -22.67 0.61
CA GLN A 187 5.73 -22.19 -0.56
C GLN A 187 6.21 -20.74 -0.46
N LEU A 188 5.57 -19.94 0.40
CA LEU A 188 5.86 -18.52 0.57
C LEU A 188 6.13 -18.21 2.05
N TYR A 189 7.05 -17.30 2.30
CA TYR A 189 7.20 -16.76 3.65
C TYR A 189 5.91 -16.05 4.07
N ASP A 190 5.56 -16.19 5.34
CA ASP A 190 4.35 -15.61 5.93
C ASP A 190 4.66 -14.59 7.04
N ASN A 191 5.95 -14.39 7.33
CA ASN A 191 6.43 -13.52 8.40
C ASN A 191 7.74 -12.85 7.98
N TYR A 192 7.74 -11.51 7.89
CA TYR A 192 8.85 -10.69 7.42
C TYR A 192 9.18 -9.59 8.42
N ILE A 193 10.48 -9.42 8.67
CA ILE A 193 11.06 -8.21 9.26
C ILE A 193 11.95 -7.59 8.19
N ILE A 194 11.52 -6.47 7.64
CA ILE A 194 12.18 -5.75 6.57
C ILE A 194 12.86 -4.51 7.15
N THR A 195 14.11 -4.29 6.85
CA THR A 195 14.85 -3.09 7.23
C THR A 195 15.15 -2.26 6.00
N LEU A 196 14.93 -0.95 6.08
CA LEU A 196 15.23 -0.01 5.00
C LEU A 196 16.30 0.98 5.46
N ASP A 197 17.32 1.17 4.62
CA ASP A 197 18.40 2.12 4.82
C ASP A 197 18.13 3.40 4.02
N TYR A 198 18.19 4.54 4.70
CA TYR A 198 18.05 5.87 4.11
C TYR A 198 19.37 6.66 4.15
N GLY A 199 20.46 6.04 4.60
CA GLY A 199 21.78 6.64 4.70
C GLY A 199 22.19 6.93 6.15
N GLU A 200 22.96 7.99 6.38
CA GLU A 200 23.71 8.18 7.63
C GLU A 200 22.88 8.25 8.93
N ARG A 201 21.62 8.72 8.86
CA ARG A 201 20.86 9.06 10.06
C ARG A 201 19.55 8.32 10.22
N THR A 202 18.93 7.92 9.12
CA THR A 202 17.55 7.43 9.13
C THR A 202 17.48 5.97 8.68
N MET A 203 16.74 5.17 9.40
CA MET A 203 16.41 3.79 9.04
C MET A 203 14.93 3.51 9.30
N ALA A 204 14.41 2.45 8.70
CA ALA A 204 13.07 2.00 8.98
C ALA A 204 12.98 0.48 9.15
N VAL A 205 11.96 0.05 9.90
CA VAL A 205 11.56 -1.36 10.03
C VAL A 205 10.12 -1.47 9.57
N VAL A 206 9.87 -2.44 8.70
CA VAL A 206 8.52 -2.80 8.26
C VAL A 206 8.28 -4.27 8.59
N GLU A 207 7.30 -4.53 9.47
CA GLU A 207 6.81 -5.86 9.74
C GLU A 207 5.64 -6.18 8.83
N SER A 208 5.72 -7.31 8.13
CA SER A 208 4.66 -7.79 7.23
C SER A 208 4.43 -9.27 7.43
N GLY A 209 3.18 -9.67 7.61
CA GLY A 209 2.92 -11.08 7.85
C GLY A 209 1.45 -11.47 7.98
N PHE A 210 1.23 -12.79 7.90
CA PHE A 210 -0.04 -13.46 8.19
C PHE A 210 -0.01 -14.22 9.53
N CYS A 211 0.92 -13.87 10.42
CA CYS A 211 1.18 -14.62 11.65
C CYS A 211 0.77 -13.90 12.95
N GLN A 212 0.33 -12.65 12.87
CA GLN A 212 -0.17 -11.90 14.03
C GLN A 212 -1.69 -11.97 14.08
N LYS A 213 -2.24 -12.68 15.05
CA LYS A 213 -3.70 -12.81 15.21
C LYS A 213 -4.34 -11.49 15.66
N ASP A 214 -3.61 -10.71 16.47
CA ASP A 214 -3.93 -9.34 16.89
C ASP A 214 -2.67 -8.65 17.41
N SER A 215 -2.66 -7.31 17.47
CA SER A 215 -1.55 -6.54 18.02
C SER A 215 -2.06 -5.24 18.65
N ARG A 216 -1.45 -4.87 19.81
CA ARG A 216 -1.62 -3.53 20.42
C ARG A 216 -0.57 -2.53 19.94
N ALA A 217 0.39 -2.99 19.12
CA ALA A 217 1.38 -2.10 18.53
C ALA A 217 0.71 -1.10 17.57
N PRO A 218 1.17 0.14 17.51
CA PRO A 218 0.74 1.09 16.50
C PRO A 218 0.95 0.56 15.08
N GLN A 219 0.12 1.01 14.14
CA GLN A 219 0.33 0.72 12.73
C GLN A 219 1.64 1.32 12.22
N MET A 220 1.97 2.53 12.71
CA MET A 220 3.22 3.21 12.40
C MET A 220 3.64 4.10 13.57
N GLU A 221 4.95 4.18 13.80
CA GLU A 221 5.58 5.16 14.68
C GLU A 221 6.75 5.84 13.98
N ILE A 222 6.82 7.16 14.08
CA ILE A 222 7.85 8.00 13.48
C ILE A 222 8.61 8.68 14.61
N PHE A 223 9.86 8.30 14.82
CA PHE A 223 10.71 8.80 15.90
C PHE A 223 11.61 9.90 15.38
N GLY A 224 11.43 11.09 15.91
CA GLY A 224 12.27 12.25 15.63
C GLY A 224 13.09 12.68 16.83
N THR A 225 14.02 13.63 16.61
CA THR A 225 14.93 14.12 17.66
C THR A 225 14.23 14.95 18.74
N LYS A 226 13.00 15.43 18.50
CA LYS A 226 12.21 16.26 19.41
C LYS A 226 10.84 15.69 19.76
N GLY A 227 10.50 14.51 19.23
CA GLY A 227 9.19 13.91 19.48
C GLY A 227 8.94 12.67 18.67
N THR A 228 7.73 12.14 18.81
CA THR A 228 7.27 10.94 18.13
C THR A 228 5.86 11.16 17.60
N ILE A 229 5.59 10.71 16.38
CA ILE A 229 4.23 10.59 15.85
C ILE A 229 3.86 9.12 15.86
N THR A 230 2.68 8.77 16.39
CA THR A 230 2.16 7.41 16.38
C THR A 230 0.79 7.33 15.74
N PHE A 231 0.56 6.27 14.96
CA PHE A 231 -0.72 5.93 14.37
C PHE A 231 -1.32 4.78 15.16
N VAL A 232 -2.13 5.11 16.14
CA VAL A 232 -2.73 4.13 17.06
C VAL A 232 -3.71 3.24 16.30
N ASN A 233 -3.52 1.93 16.42
CA ASN A 233 -4.47 0.97 15.88
C ASN A 233 -5.68 0.86 16.81
N ASN A 234 -6.68 1.71 16.61
CA ASN A 234 -7.88 1.78 17.45
C ASN A 234 -9.11 1.08 16.88
N GLY A 235 -8.94 0.35 15.76
CA GLY A 235 -10.05 -0.30 15.05
C GLY A 235 -11.07 0.67 14.43
N ASN A 236 -10.89 1.98 14.62
CA ASN A 236 -11.73 3.01 14.05
C ASN A 236 -11.29 3.36 12.64
N MET A 237 -12.26 3.44 11.74
CA MET A 237 -12.04 3.88 10.36
C MET A 237 -11.89 5.41 10.25
N ASN A 238 -12.01 6.16 11.36
CA ASN A 238 -11.76 7.60 11.37
C ASN A 238 -10.25 7.87 11.51
N PRO A 239 -9.57 8.34 10.45
CA PRO A 239 -8.14 8.58 10.47
C PRO A 239 -7.73 9.60 11.53
N LEU A 240 -8.60 10.55 11.86
CA LEU A 240 -8.32 11.66 12.78
C LEU A 240 -8.13 11.20 14.23
N ASP A 241 -8.80 10.13 14.63
CA ASP A 241 -8.70 9.58 15.99
C ASP A 241 -7.46 8.70 16.18
N SER A 242 -6.73 8.41 15.11
CA SER A 242 -5.61 7.48 15.14
C SER A 242 -4.27 8.14 15.39
N LEU A 243 -4.12 9.46 15.24
CA LEU A 243 -2.86 10.15 15.34
C LEU A 243 -2.64 10.73 16.74
N GLU A 244 -1.50 10.40 17.35
CA GLU A 244 -1.00 11.02 18.58
C GLU A 244 0.43 11.51 18.38
N VAL A 245 0.79 12.61 19.04
CA VAL A 245 2.12 13.22 18.94
C VAL A 245 2.71 13.37 20.33
N TYR A 246 3.87 12.77 20.58
CA TYR A 246 4.68 13.08 21.74
C TYR A 246 5.61 14.24 21.42
N LEU A 247 5.58 15.27 22.22
CA LEU A 247 6.51 16.41 22.13
C LEU A 247 7.44 16.43 23.34
N ASP A 248 8.72 16.64 23.08
CA ASP A 248 9.73 16.99 24.06
C ASP A 248 10.28 18.39 23.73
N ALA A 249 9.59 19.41 24.23
CA ALA A 249 9.86 20.82 23.97
C ALA A 249 9.98 21.59 25.29
N PRO A 250 11.06 21.33 26.05
CA PRO A 250 11.27 21.95 27.39
C PRO A 250 11.34 23.47 27.35
N GLU A 251 11.81 24.06 26.25
CA GLU A 251 11.83 25.51 26.03
C GLU A 251 10.43 26.11 25.93
N ARG A 252 9.40 25.30 25.66
CA ARG A 252 7.98 25.70 25.68
C ARG A 252 7.24 25.22 26.92
N GLY A 253 7.92 24.54 27.84
CA GLY A 253 7.30 23.92 29.01
C GLY A 253 6.37 22.73 28.66
N ILE A 254 6.56 22.08 27.51
CA ILE A 254 5.70 20.98 27.02
C ILE A 254 6.51 19.70 26.97
N ARG A 255 5.98 18.65 27.64
CA ARG A 255 6.46 17.27 27.51
C ARG A 255 5.28 16.34 27.70
N GLY A 256 4.97 15.52 26.70
CA GLY A 256 3.90 14.53 26.78
C GLY A 256 3.22 14.20 25.45
N TRP A 257 2.27 13.30 25.53
CA TRP A 257 1.41 12.91 24.42
C TRP A 257 0.28 13.91 24.22
N LEU A 258 0.07 14.32 22.98
CA LEU A 258 -0.95 15.27 22.57
C LEU A 258 -1.76 14.65 21.44
N LYS A 259 -3.07 14.86 21.46
CA LYS A 259 -3.93 14.63 20.30
C LYS A 259 -4.04 15.93 19.50
N PRO A 260 -3.78 15.91 18.20
CA PRO A 260 -4.06 17.06 17.36
C PRO A 260 -5.55 17.40 17.43
N MET A 261 -5.90 18.68 17.64
CA MET A 261 -7.30 19.06 17.83
C MET A 261 -8.04 19.32 16.53
N GLU A 262 -7.49 20.12 15.67
CA GLU A 262 -8.00 20.40 14.33
C GLU A 262 -6.85 20.82 13.44
N TRP A 263 -6.96 20.57 12.16
CA TRP A 263 -5.94 20.94 11.21
C TRP A 263 -6.53 21.37 9.87
N ASP A 264 -5.81 22.23 9.16
CA ASP A 264 -6.17 22.75 7.83
C ASP A 264 -6.00 21.70 6.70
N VAL A 265 -6.21 20.44 6.98
CA VAL A 265 -6.33 19.44 5.92
C VAL A 265 -7.81 19.27 5.66
N PRO A 266 -8.31 19.64 4.46
CA PRO A 266 -9.71 19.48 4.14
C PRO A 266 -10.15 18.04 4.38
N ALA A 267 -11.13 17.85 5.24
CA ALA A 267 -11.77 16.55 5.43
C ALA A 267 -12.32 16.10 4.07
N SER A 268 -11.99 14.88 3.64
CA SER A 268 -12.61 14.39 2.43
C SER A 268 -14.07 14.06 2.73
N GLU A 269 -14.94 14.51 1.88
CA GLU A 269 -16.40 14.25 1.97
C GLU A 269 -16.74 12.77 1.81
N MET A 270 -15.76 11.94 1.37
CA MET A 270 -15.95 10.52 1.13
C MET A 270 -15.25 9.65 2.18
N ASN A 271 -16.03 8.95 2.97
CA ASN A 271 -15.56 7.97 3.97
C ASN A 271 -15.02 6.65 3.36
N PHE A 272 -15.13 6.46 2.04
CA PHE A 272 -14.63 5.26 1.36
C PHE A 272 -13.23 5.50 0.79
N PHE A 273 -12.23 4.87 1.41
CA PHE A 273 -10.82 5.02 1.06
C PHE A 273 -10.52 4.87 -0.44
N GLN A 274 -11.10 3.89 -1.12
CA GLN A 274 -10.81 3.67 -2.54
C GLN A 274 -11.41 4.73 -3.46
N CYS A 275 -12.52 5.35 -3.06
CA CYS A 275 -13.12 6.42 -3.84
C CYS A 275 -12.26 7.69 -3.88
N LYS A 276 -11.45 7.96 -2.84
CA LYS A 276 -10.50 9.09 -2.83
C LYS A 276 -9.47 9.01 -3.97
N VAL A 277 -9.03 7.79 -4.32
CA VAL A 277 -8.06 7.62 -5.41
C VAL A 277 -8.67 7.97 -6.75
N VAL A 278 -9.91 7.53 -6.97
CA VAL A 278 -10.63 7.84 -8.22
C VAL A 278 -10.95 9.32 -8.29
N GLN A 279 -11.37 9.92 -7.19
CA GLN A 279 -11.60 11.36 -7.09
C GLN A 279 -10.33 12.17 -7.38
N ASP A 280 -9.20 11.79 -6.79
CA ASP A 280 -7.91 12.42 -7.07
C ASP A 280 -7.51 12.29 -8.54
N LEU A 281 -7.75 11.10 -9.16
CA LEU A 281 -7.49 10.88 -10.58
C LEU A 281 -8.36 11.78 -11.46
N ILE A 282 -9.67 11.90 -11.16
CA ILE A 282 -10.59 12.77 -11.89
C ILE A 282 -10.11 14.22 -11.80
N HIS A 283 -9.83 14.72 -10.60
CA HIS A 283 -9.30 16.08 -10.43
C HIS A 283 -7.94 16.27 -11.12
N ALA A 284 -7.07 15.26 -11.12
CA ALA A 284 -5.79 15.34 -11.83
C ALA A 284 -5.96 15.43 -13.36
N ILE A 285 -7.02 14.81 -13.90
CA ILE A 285 -7.39 14.92 -15.32
C ILE A 285 -7.95 16.31 -15.62
N GLU A 286 -8.95 16.76 -14.85
CA GLU A 286 -9.66 18.02 -15.06
C GLU A 286 -8.76 19.26 -14.88
N GLU A 287 -7.85 19.20 -13.90
CA GLU A 287 -6.94 20.30 -13.53
C GLU A 287 -5.57 20.21 -14.24
N ASP A 288 -5.35 19.17 -15.03
CA ASP A 288 -4.05 18.83 -15.66
C ASP A 288 -2.87 18.85 -14.66
N ARG A 289 -3.06 18.32 -13.46
CA ARG A 289 -2.03 18.21 -12.43
C ARG A 289 -1.51 16.77 -12.28
N PRO A 290 -0.38 16.58 -11.59
CA PRO A 290 0.07 15.24 -11.19
C PRO A 290 -0.96 14.53 -10.30
N VAL A 291 -1.01 13.20 -10.40
CA VAL A 291 -1.80 12.34 -9.51
C VAL A 291 -1.18 12.30 -8.11
N GLY A 292 -2.00 12.13 -7.07
CA GLY A 292 -1.53 12.05 -5.68
C GLY A 292 -0.83 10.75 -5.32
N LEU A 293 -1.01 9.69 -6.13
CA LEU A 293 -0.33 8.40 -6.00
C LEU A 293 0.44 8.08 -7.29
N PRO A 294 1.64 8.63 -7.47
CA PRO A 294 2.39 8.44 -8.71
C PRO A 294 2.87 7.00 -8.85
N PRO A 295 2.80 6.42 -10.05
CA PRO A 295 3.24 5.05 -10.31
C PRO A 295 4.75 4.85 -10.10
N GLU A 296 5.56 5.91 -10.15
CA GLU A 296 6.98 5.90 -9.82
C GLU A 296 7.21 5.46 -8.35
N HIS A 297 6.37 5.92 -7.42
CA HIS A 297 6.41 5.46 -6.04
C HIS A 297 6.06 3.98 -5.93
N ALA A 298 5.01 3.53 -6.63
CA ALA A 298 4.67 2.11 -6.68
C ALA A 298 5.79 1.25 -7.29
N ARG A 299 6.50 1.75 -8.32
CA ARG A 299 7.68 1.09 -8.89
C ARG A 299 8.79 0.90 -7.84
N HIS A 300 9.06 1.91 -7.03
CA HIS A 300 10.05 1.81 -5.97
C HIS A 300 9.66 0.78 -4.90
N VAL A 301 8.39 0.72 -4.53
CA VAL A 301 7.89 -0.32 -3.62
C VAL A 301 8.04 -1.73 -4.23
N VAL A 302 7.78 -1.87 -5.53
CA VAL A 302 8.01 -3.15 -6.24
C VAL A 302 9.50 -3.51 -6.27
N ASP A 303 10.41 -2.55 -6.48
CA ASP A 303 11.87 -2.75 -6.42
C ASP A 303 12.29 -3.31 -5.05
N ILE A 304 11.80 -2.72 -3.96
CA ILE A 304 12.05 -3.25 -2.61
C ILE A 304 11.57 -4.69 -2.49
N MET A 305 10.34 -5.00 -2.92
CA MET A 305 9.77 -6.35 -2.83
C MET A 305 10.53 -7.36 -3.69
N CYS A 306 11.00 -6.99 -4.87
CA CYS A 306 11.79 -7.83 -5.77
C CYS A 306 13.22 -8.07 -5.25
N THR A 307 13.79 -7.14 -4.48
CA THR A 307 15.13 -7.22 -3.91
C THR A 307 15.17 -8.04 -2.61
N ILE A 308 14.05 -8.15 -1.88
CA ILE A 308 13.96 -8.91 -0.63
C ILE A 308 14.45 -10.37 -0.74
N PRO A 309 14.13 -11.16 -1.78
CA PRO A 309 14.62 -12.52 -1.91
C PRO A 309 16.17 -12.62 -1.93
N GLU A 310 16.83 -11.66 -2.56
CA GLU A 310 18.30 -11.59 -2.56
C GLU A 310 18.83 -11.25 -1.15
N ALA A 311 18.24 -10.27 -0.47
CA ALA A 311 18.63 -9.91 0.89
C ALA A 311 18.49 -11.09 1.86
N ILE A 312 17.42 -11.89 1.75
CA ILE A 312 17.23 -13.11 2.54
C ILE A 312 18.31 -14.16 2.22
N LYS A 313 18.57 -14.41 0.94
CA LYS A 313 19.52 -15.41 0.47
C LYS A 313 20.95 -15.07 0.88
N THR A 314 21.34 -13.82 0.71
CA THR A 314 22.71 -13.34 1.00
C THR A 314 22.92 -12.98 2.47
N LYS A 315 21.83 -12.80 3.23
CA LYS A 315 21.85 -12.30 4.61
C LYS A 315 22.54 -10.95 4.73
N SER A 316 22.38 -10.10 3.74
CA SER A 316 23.02 -8.79 3.64
C SER A 316 22.00 -7.70 3.33
N ILE A 317 22.43 -6.46 3.45
CA ILE A 317 21.69 -5.28 2.96
C ILE A 317 22.03 -5.13 1.48
N VAL A 318 21.00 -5.06 0.62
CA VAL A 318 21.11 -5.01 -0.84
C VAL A 318 20.67 -3.64 -1.35
N PRO A 319 21.47 -2.96 -2.21
CA PRO A 319 21.10 -1.68 -2.80
C PRO A 319 19.82 -1.75 -3.64
N LEU A 320 19.07 -0.65 -3.66
CA LEU A 320 17.90 -0.44 -4.52
C LEU A 320 18.28 0.44 -5.71
N HIS A 321 17.55 0.31 -6.82
CA HIS A 321 17.93 0.92 -8.10
C HIS A 321 16.94 1.99 -8.58
N THR A 322 15.73 2.06 -8.01
CA THR A 322 14.70 3.00 -8.41
C THR A 322 14.58 4.17 -7.43
N THR A 323 13.95 5.25 -7.90
CA THR A 323 13.60 6.44 -7.12
C THR A 323 12.28 7.01 -7.60
N PHE A 324 11.70 7.98 -6.84
CA PHE A 324 10.46 8.68 -7.20
C PHE A 324 10.43 10.11 -6.64
#